data_9f69af84f3a87762765b428a58f8d879
#
_entry.id   9f69af84f3a87762765b428a58f8d879
#
_cell.length_a   1.000
_cell.length_b   1.000
_cell.length_c   1.000
_cell.angle_alpha   90.00
_cell.angle_beta   90.00
_cell.angle_gamma   90.00
#
_symmetry.space_group_name_H-M   'P 1'
#
loop_
_entity.id
_entity.type
_entity.pdbx_description
1 polymer ?
#
loop_
_entity_poly.entity_id
_entity_poly.type
_entity_poly.pdbx_seq_one_letter_code
_entity_poly.pdbx_strand_id
1 'polypeptide(L)'
;MSAVLVFLLGGADVASAQSQAIDGNIEGVVRGQDGVALAGAAIKVANLGTGLTREAATLDQGQFRVALLPPGTYSVTASKSGFSSEVRNQVRLGTGQSLTLNFSLPVGEVATTVEVKEELPAVEVGQTSAVSNLYTEREARNLPTAGRSLRASRSV
;
A
#
# COMPACT_ATOMS: atom_id res chain seq x y z
N MET A 1 -21.74 -70.25 -19.67
CA MET A 1 -22.11 -69.37 -18.55
C MET A 1 -20.97 -68.35 -18.40
N SER A 2 -21.09 -67.18 -19.03
CA SER A 2 -20.07 -66.13 -19.02
C SER A 2 -20.50 -65.09 -18.04
N ALA A 3 -19.70 -64.87 -17.01
CA ALA A 3 -19.86 -63.74 -16.09
C ALA A 3 -19.13 -62.51 -16.63
N VAL A 4 -19.87 -61.48 -16.97
CA VAL A 4 -19.37 -60.17 -17.35
C VAL A 4 -19.14 -59.38 -16.06
N LEU A 5 -17.88 -59.15 -15.74
CA LEU A 5 -17.46 -58.26 -14.64
C LEU A 5 -17.37 -56.83 -15.17
N VAL A 6 -18.35 -55.99 -14.85
CA VAL A 6 -18.34 -54.57 -15.14
C VAL A 6 -17.54 -53.86 -14.04
N PHE A 7 -16.38 -53.35 -14.39
CA PHE A 7 -15.52 -52.52 -13.52
C PHE A 7 -15.94 -51.05 -13.65
N LEU A 8 -16.70 -50.53 -12.69
CA LEU A 8 -17.00 -49.14 -12.53
C LEU A 8 -15.79 -48.43 -11.92
N LEU A 9 -14.91 -47.81 -12.73
CA LEU A 9 -13.98 -46.85 -12.22
C LEU A 9 -14.73 -45.52 -12.02
N GLY A 10 -15.01 -45.21 -10.76
CA GLY A 10 -15.53 -43.92 -10.34
C GLY A 10 -14.44 -42.87 -10.45
N GLY A 11 -14.66 -41.89 -11.30
CA GLY A 11 -13.82 -40.69 -11.34
C GLY A 11 -14.13 -39.79 -10.14
N ALA A 12 -13.14 -39.52 -9.35
CA ALA A 12 -13.17 -38.48 -8.32
C ALA A 12 -11.86 -37.73 -8.32
N ASP A 13 -11.71 -36.74 -9.22
CA ASP A 13 -10.63 -35.78 -9.16
C ASP A 13 -10.97 -34.50 -9.94
N VAL A 14 -11.99 -33.75 -9.50
CA VAL A 14 -12.29 -32.41 -10.05
C VAL A 14 -12.44 -31.30 -8.99
N ALA A 15 -11.96 -31.55 -7.76
CA ALA A 15 -12.16 -30.58 -6.67
C ALA A 15 -11.02 -29.57 -6.49
N SER A 16 -9.90 -29.67 -7.22
CA SER A 16 -8.72 -28.82 -6.97
C SER A 16 -8.61 -27.57 -7.87
N ALA A 17 -9.48 -27.39 -8.84
CA ALA A 17 -9.32 -26.32 -9.85
C ALA A 17 -9.95 -24.97 -9.45
N GLN A 18 -10.78 -24.91 -8.42
CA GLN A 18 -11.51 -23.69 -8.07
C GLN A 18 -10.80 -22.79 -7.05
N SER A 19 -9.78 -23.31 -6.37
CA SER A 19 -9.07 -22.54 -5.34
C SER A 19 -8.07 -21.51 -5.90
N GLN A 20 -7.65 -21.66 -7.16
CA GLN A 20 -6.63 -20.79 -7.77
C GLN A 20 -7.17 -19.46 -8.30
N ALA A 21 -8.48 -19.31 -8.46
CA ALA A 21 -9.08 -18.09 -8.99
C ALA A 21 -9.17 -16.94 -7.95
N ILE A 22 -8.93 -17.24 -6.68
CA ILE A 22 -9.04 -16.28 -5.57
C ILE A 22 -7.68 -15.65 -5.26
N ASP A 23 -6.59 -16.36 -5.51
CA ASP A 23 -5.24 -15.93 -5.21
C ASP A 23 -4.70 -14.98 -6.30
N GLY A 24 -4.01 -13.94 -5.85
CA GLY A 24 -3.31 -13.03 -6.73
C GLY A 24 -1.84 -13.40 -6.93
N ASN A 25 -1.15 -12.61 -7.74
CA ASN A 25 0.29 -12.72 -7.93
C ASN A 25 0.96 -11.34 -7.92
N ILE A 26 2.19 -11.31 -7.46
CA ILE A 26 3.07 -10.14 -7.54
C ILE A 26 4.24 -10.52 -8.43
N GLU A 27 4.47 -9.73 -9.46
CA GLU A 27 5.54 -9.93 -10.43
C GLU A 27 6.26 -8.61 -10.70
N GLY A 28 7.42 -8.66 -11.33
CA GLY A 28 8.15 -7.46 -11.69
C GLY A 28 9.59 -7.72 -12.07
N VAL A 29 10.38 -6.64 -12.10
CA VAL A 29 11.80 -6.68 -12.46
C VAL A 29 12.60 -5.94 -11.39
N VAL A 30 13.75 -6.52 -11.03
CA VAL A 30 14.74 -5.90 -10.16
C VAL A 30 15.94 -5.48 -11.01
N ARG A 31 16.34 -4.23 -10.89
CA ARG A 31 17.47 -3.63 -11.58
C ARG A 31 18.42 -2.94 -10.62
N GLY A 32 19.66 -2.81 -10.99
CA GLY A 32 20.59 -1.87 -10.37
C GLY A 32 20.24 -0.43 -10.73
N GLN A 33 20.81 0.53 -10.02
CA GLN A 33 20.65 1.95 -10.32
C GLN A 33 21.21 2.31 -11.72
N ASP A 34 22.15 1.53 -12.23
CA ASP A 34 22.70 1.59 -13.59
C ASP A 34 21.74 1.03 -14.67
N GLY A 35 20.56 0.53 -14.27
CA GLY A 35 19.57 -0.08 -15.16
C GLY A 35 19.83 -1.54 -15.49
N VAL A 36 20.95 -2.12 -15.04
CA VAL A 36 21.29 -3.53 -15.28
C VAL A 36 20.36 -4.44 -14.50
N ALA A 37 19.85 -5.48 -15.15
CA ALA A 37 19.01 -6.47 -14.52
C ALA A 37 19.78 -7.28 -13.46
N LEU A 38 19.19 -7.46 -12.29
CA LEU A 38 19.82 -8.17 -11.18
C LEU A 38 19.25 -9.59 -11.04
N ALA A 39 19.99 -10.58 -11.56
CA ALA A 39 19.68 -11.98 -11.37
C ALA A 39 20.01 -12.43 -9.94
N GLY A 40 19.24 -13.38 -9.39
CA GLY A 40 19.48 -13.93 -8.06
C GLY A 40 19.23 -12.96 -6.90
N ALA A 41 18.50 -11.87 -7.12
CA ALA A 41 18.04 -11.03 -6.03
C ALA A 41 16.92 -11.73 -5.26
N ALA A 42 16.96 -11.67 -3.94
CA ALA A 42 15.94 -12.25 -3.08
C ALA A 42 14.75 -11.30 -2.95
N ILE A 43 13.56 -11.81 -3.22
CA ILE A 43 12.29 -11.10 -3.05
C ILE A 43 11.54 -11.77 -1.89
N LYS A 44 11.23 -11.00 -0.86
CA LYS A 44 10.43 -11.42 0.28
C LYS A 44 9.11 -10.67 0.28
N VAL A 45 8.00 -11.42 0.28
CA VAL A 45 6.63 -10.88 0.30
C VAL A 45 6.00 -11.32 1.61
N ALA A 46 5.64 -10.35 2.46
CA ALA A 46 5.02 -10.61 3.76
C ALA A 46 3.63 -9.96 3.83
N ASN A 47 2.62 -10.76 4.16
CA ASN A 47 1.26 -10.27 4.40
C ASN A 47 1.20 -9.61 5.79
N LEU A 48 0.84 -8.33 5.84
CA LEU A 48 0.81 -7.55 7.08
C LEU A 48 -0.36 -7.93 8.00
N GLY A 49 -1.42 -8.53 7.45
CA GLY A 49 -2.59 -8.95 8.23
C GLY A 49 -2.48 -10.36 8.80
N THR A 50 -1.90 -11.30 8.03
CA THR A 50 -1.84 -12.72 8.41
C THR A 50 -0.44 -13.20 8.82
N GLY A 51 0.61 -12.40 8.55
CA GLY A 51 1.99 -12.81 8.76
C GLY A 51 2.53 -13.83 7.74
N LEU A 52 1.72 -14.22 6.74
CA LEU A 52 2.17 -15.13 5.68
C LEU A 52 3.36 -14.52 4.95
N THR A 53 4.46 -15.27 4.88
CA THR A 53 5.67 -14.86 4.14
C THR A 53 5.94 -15.81 3.00
N ARG A 54 6.28 -15.27 1.83
CA ARG A 54 6.77 -16.03 0.67
C ARG A 54 8.03 -15.39 0.15
N GLU A 55 8.93 -16.23 -0.38
CA GLU A 55 10.20 -15.80 -0.94
C GLU A 55 10.36 -16.33 -2.35
N ALA A 56 11.00 -15.55 -3.20
CA ALA A 56 11.37 -15.90 -4.56
C ALA A 56 12.72 -15.27 -4.90
N ALA A 57 13.39 -15.81 -5.90
CA ALA A 57 14.60 -15.21 -6.45
C ALA A 57 14.33 -14.69 -7.87
N THR A 58 15.03 -13.63 -8.27
CA THR A 58 14.94 -13.13 -9.63
C THR A 58 15.70 -14.04 -10.60
N LEU A 59 15.15 -14.17 -11.81
CA LEU A 59 15.76 -14.88 -12.94
C LEU A 59 16.86 -14.03 -13.61
N ASP A 60 17.48 -14.55 -14.67
CA ASP A 60 18.62 -13.95 -15.37
C ASP A 60 18.38 -12.52 -15.87
N GLN A 61 17.14 -12.19 -16.21
CA GLN A 61 16.73 -10.84 -16.63
C GLN A 61 16.19 -9.99 -15.48
N GLY A 62 16.45 -10.38 -14.23
CA GLY A 62 15.97 -9.68 -13.06
C GLY A 62 14.46 -9.84 -12.80
N GLN A 63 13.77 -10.67 -13.55
CA GLN A 63 12.33 -10.90 -13.41
C GLN A 63 12.05 -11.79 -12.20
N PHE A 64 10.97 -11.49 -11.49
CA PHE A 64 10.44 -12.34 -10.43
C PHE A 64 8.94 -12.48 -10.53
N ARG A 65 8.43 -13.57 -9.97
CA ARG A 65 7.00 -13.81 -9.82
C ARG A 65 6.74 -14.58 -8.53
N VAL A 66 5.85 -14.03 -7.70
CA VAL A 66 5.33 -14.70 -6.50
C VAL A 66 3.84 -14.90 -6.71
N ALA A 67 3.44 -16.15 -6.83
CA ALA A 67 2.05 -16.56 -7.08
C ALA A 67 1.39 -17.11 -5.81
N LEU A 68 0.09 -17.39 -5.89
CA LEU A 68 -0.72 -17.96 -4.82
C LEU A 68 -0.69 -17.09 -3.55
N LEU A 69 -0.90 -15.80 -3.74
CA LEU A 69 -0.98 -14.84 -2.66
C LEU A 69 -2.45 -14.52 -2.36
N PRO A 70 -2.95 -14.83 -1.16
CA PRO A 70 -4.29 -14.41 -0.74
C PRO A 70 -4.47 -12.89 -0.86
N PRO A 71 -5.69 -12.38 -1.11
CA PRO A 71 -5.93 -10.95 -1.10
C PRO A 71 -5.58 -10.34 0.25
N GLY A 72 -4.96 -9.16 0.25
CA GLY A 72 -4.52 -8.51 1.48
C GLY A 72 -3.51 -7.39 1.24
N THR A 73 -2.96 -6.87 2.33
CA THR A 73 -1.91 -5.85 2.31
C THR A 73 -0.56 -6.49 2.59
N TYR A 74 0.41 -6.20 1.74
CA TYR A 74 1.73 -6.82 1.76
C TYR A 74 2.85 -5.80 1.94
N SER A 75 3.95 -6.27 2.52
CA SER A 75 5.27 -5.64 2.43
C SER A 75 6.13 -6.49 1.51
N VAL A 76 6.73 -5.86 0.50
CA VAL A 76 7.60 -6.52 -0.48
C VAL A 76 9.00 -5.96 -0.36
N THR A 77 9.97 -6.82 -0.07
CA THR A 77 11.39 -6.48 0.07
C THR A 77 12.19 -7.10 -1.04
N ALA A 78 12.97 -6.30 -1.74
CA ALA A 78 13.98 -6.77 -2.69
C ALA A 78 15.37 -6.57 -2.10
N SER A 79 16.21 -7.59 -2.13
CA SER A 79 17.57 -7.54 -1.59
C SER A 79 18.55 -8.36 -2.43
N LYS A 80 19.80 -7.88 -2.53
CA LYS A 80 20.89 -8.61 -3.16
C LYS A 80 22.22 -8.26 -2.49
N SER A 81 23.11 -9.23 -2.38
CA SER A 81 24.46 -8.99 -1.84
C SER A 81 25.20 -7.92 -2.67
N GLY A 82 25.79 -6.93 -2.00
CA GLY A 82 26.46 -5.79 -2.62
C GLY A 82 25.54 -4.66 -3.06
N PHE A 83 24.23 -4.75 -2.76
CA PHE A 83 23.23 -3.74 -3.06
C PHE A 83 22.44 -3.39 -1.81
N SER A 84 21.97 -2.15 -1.72
CA SER A 84 21.03 -1.76 -0.68
C SER A 84 19.66 -2.40 -0.94
N SER A 85 18.98 -2.84 0.11
CA SER A 85 17.63 -3.41 -0.02
C SER A 85 16.58 -2.31 -0.20
N GLU A 86 15.56 -2.57 -1.02
CA GLU A 86 14.39 -1.71 -1.18
C GLU A 86 13.16 -2.41 -0.62
N VAL A 87 12.36 -1.68 0.17
CA VAL A 87 11.12 -2.19 0.78
C VAL A 87 9.94 -1.36 0.29
N ARG A 88 8.89 -2.03 -0.19
CA ARG A 88 7.61 -1.41 -0.51
C ARG A 88 6.55 -1.90 0.44
N ASN A 89 6.09 -1.01 1.30
CA ASN A 89 5.05 -1.29 2.27
C ASN A 89 3.66 -0.98 1.71
N GLN A 90 2.62 -1.53 2.36
CA GLN A 90 1.21 -1.26 2.05
C GLN A 90 0.78 -1.59 0.61
N VAL A 91 1.42 -2.56 -0.01
CA VAL A 91 1.04 -3.09 -1.32
C VAL A 91 -0.29 -3.84 -1.20
N ARG A 92 -1.35 -3.30 -1.76
CA ARG A 92 -2.69 -3.92 -1.72
C ARG A 92 -2.87 -4.87 -2.89
N LEU A 93 -3.15 -6.13 -2.59
CA LEU A 93 -3.42 -7.17 -3.57
C LEU A 93 -4.89 -7.58 -3.47
N GLY A 94 -5.64 -7.40 -4.54
CA GLY A 94 -7.04 -7.82 -4.66
C GLY A 94 -7.18 -9.29 -5.08
N THR A 95 -8.39 -9.80 -5.01
CA THR A 95 -8.73 -11.17 -5.43
C THR A 95 -8.43 -11.38 -6.91
N GLY A 96 -7.64 -12.42 -7.24
CA GLY A 96 -7.25 -12.74 -8.62
C GLY A 96 -6.40 -11.68 -9.33
N GLN A 97 -5.89 -10.70 -8.59
CA GLN A 97 -5.15 -9.57 -9.16
C GLN A 97 -3.68 -9.96 -9.44
N SER A 98 -3.17 -9.51 -10.59
CA SER A 98 -1.73 -9.48 -10.89
C SER A 98 -1.22 -8.06 -10.69
N LEU A 99 -0.21 -7.90 -9.84
CA LEU A 99 0.40 -6.62 -9.54
C LEU A 99 1.85 -6.61 -10.00
N THR A 100 2.23 -5.61 -10.80
CA THR A 100 3.61 -5.45 -11.26
C THR A 100 4.37 -4.44 -10.39
N LEU A 101 5.48 -4.87 -9.79
CA LEU A 101 6.36 -4.04 -8.95
C LEU A 101 7.79 -4.08 -9.48
N ASN A 102 8.33 -2.92 -9.84
CA ASN A 102 9.71 -2.78 -10.27
C ASN A 102 10.56 -2.21 -9.13
N PHE A 103 11.75 -2.78 -8.91
CA PHE A 103 12.70 -2.37 -7.89
C PHE A 103 13.99 -1.86 -8.52
N SER A 104 14.60 -0.81 -7.93
CA SER A 104 15.88 -0.27 -8.34
C SER A 104 16.83 -0.24 -7.16
N LEU A 105 17.73 -1.20 -7.09
CA LEU A 105 18.67 -1.36 -5.98
C LEU A 105 19.97 -0.59 -6.24
N PRO A 106 20.28 0.43 -5.45
CA PRO A 106 21.59 1.11 -5.52
C PRO A 106 22.70 0.20 -4.99
N VAL A 107 23.90 0.34 -5.54
CA VAL A 107 25.09 -0.33 -5.02
C VAL A 107 25.42 0.25 -3.65
N GLY A 108 25.57 -0.61 -2.64
CA GLY A 108 25.90 -0.17 -1.28
C GLY A 108 25.58 -1.21 -0.22
N GLU A 109 26.22 -1.12 0.91
CA GLU A 109 26.21 -2.12 1.97
C GLU A 109 25.13 -1.88 3.05
N VAL A 110 24.21 -0.95 2.89
CA VAL A 110 23.24 -0.59 3.93
C VAL A 110 21.80 -0.73 3.46
N ALA A 111 21.04 -1.53 4.18
CA ALA A 111 19.59 -1.59 4.06
C ALA A 111 18.96 -0.21 4.38
N THR A 112 18.71 0.59 3.36
CA THR A 112 17.91 1.79 3.53
C THR A 112 16.44 1.41 3.33
N THR A 113 15.69 1.42 4.42
CA THR A 113 14.23 1.30 4.37
C THR A 113 13.72 2.61 3.74
N VAL A 114 13.43 2.59 2.46
CA VAL A 114 12.71 3.69 1.81
C VAL A 114 11.23 3.46 2.11
N GLU A 115 10.71 4.15 3.08
CA GLU A 115 9.28 4.29 3.27
C GLU A 115 8.75 5.17 2.13
N VAL A 116 8.28 4.53 1.06
CA VAL A 116 7.52 5.25 0.04
C VAL A 116 6.14 5.54 0.66
N LYS A 117 5.99 6.72 1.24
CA LYS A 117 4.66 7.32 1.38
C LYS A 117 4.14 7.48 -0.05
N GLU A 118 3.11 6.74 -0.42
CA GLU A 118 2.27 7.17 -1.52
C GLU A 118 1.75 8.56 -1.14
N GLU A 119 2.35 9.60 -1.68
CA GLU A 119 1.64 10.86 -1.83
C GLU A 119 0.48 10.57 -2.79
N LEU A 120 -0.67 10.27 -2.21
CA LEU A 120 -1.92 10.49 -2.90
C LEU A 120 -1.83 11.94 -3.42
N PRO A 121 -2.09 12.21 -4.71
CA PRO A 121 -2.17 13.57 -5.16
C PRO A 121 -3.16 14.26 -4.22
N ALA A 122 -2.67 15.23 -3.47
CA ALA A 122 -3.51 16.09 -2.67
C ALA A 122 -4.48 16.72 -3.66
N VAL A 123 -5.72 16.25 -3.65
CA VAL A 123 -6.82 17.01 -4.18
C VAL A 123 -6.76 18.27 -3.35
N GLU A 124 -6.29 19.35 -3.93
CA GLU A 124 -6.49 20.69 -3.39
C GLU A 124 -8.00 20.89 -3.28
N VAL A 125 -8.55 20.44 -2.17
CA VAL A 125 -9.82 20.97 -1.69
C VAL A 125 -9.50 22.42 -1.39
N GLY A 126 -9.94 23.30 -2.30
CA GLY A 126 -9.71 24.71 -2.23
C GLY A 126 -9.89 25.18 -0.81
N GLN A 127 -8.86 25.80 -0.28
CA GLN A 127 -8.87 26.47 1.00
C GLN A 127 -9.89 27.61 0.96
N THR A 128 -11.12 27.28 1.33
CA THR A 128 -12.07 28.29 1.81
C THR A 128 -11.80 28.50 3.29
N SER A 129 -10.60 28.91 3.62
CA SER A 129 -10.18 29.24 5.00
C SER A 129 -9.59 30.65 5.05
N ALA A 130 -10.27 31.59 4.44
CA ALA A 130 -9.86 32.97 4.48
C ALA A 130 -11.01 33.91 4.90
N VAL A 131 -11.86 33.50 5.83
CA VAL A 131 -12.89 34.44 6.36
C VAL A 131 -12.91 34.48 7.88
N SER A 132 -11.88 34.08 8.58
CA SER A 132 -11.91 34.09 10.04
C SER A 132 -10.97 35.10 10.73
N ASN A 133 -10.20 35.91 10.01
CA ASN A 133 -9.22 36.79 10.66
C ASN A 133 -9.22 38.25 10.16
N LEU A 134 -10.36 38.75 9.75
CA LEU A 134 -10.51 40.19 9.48
C LEU A 134 -11.48 40.87 10.45
N TYR A 135 -11.54 40.39 11.68
CA TYR A 135 -11.92 41.30 12.76
C TYR A 135 -10.66 42.09 13.13
N THR A 136 -10.29 43.00 12.29
CA THR A 136 -9.28 44.01 12.55
C THR A 136 -9.78 44.89 13.71
N GLU A 137 -8.87 45.18 14.61
CA GLU A 137 -9.00 46.08 15.79
C GLU A 137 -9.62 47.49 15.51
N ARG A 138 -10.08 47.71 14.29
CA ARG A 138 -10.74 48.98 13.90
C ARG A 138 -12.22 49.05 14.28
N GLU A 139 -12.93 47.93 14.45
CA GLU A 139 -14.33 47.94 14.85
C GLU A 139 -14.55 48.02 16.36
N ALA A 140 -13.55 47.71 17.16
CA ALA A 140 -13.61 47.85 18.61
C ALA A 140 -13.59 49.27 19.10
N ARG A 141 -13.30 50.26 18.24
CA ARG A 141 -13.24 51.69 18.61
C ARG A 141 -14.52 52.47 18.32
N ASN A 142 -15.50 51.86 17.69
CA ASN A 142 -16.77 52.54 17.32
C ASN A 142 -18.00 51.97 18.01
N LEU A 143 -17.86 51.36 19.16
CA LEU A 143 -19.02 51.05 19.98
C LEU A 143 -19.45 52.36 20.71
N PRO A 144 -20.65 52.85 20.44
CA PRO A 144 -21.17 53.99 21.20
C PRO A 144 -21.39 53.53 22.66
N THR A 145 -20.65 54.15 23.55
CA THR A 145 -20.88 54.02 25.00
C THR A 145 -22.24 54.64 25.31
N ALA A 146 -23.24 53.78 25.39
CA ALA A 146 -24.53 54.18 25.94
C ALA A 146 -24.34 54.56 27.42
N GLY A 147 -24.17 55.82 27.65
CA GLY A 147 -24.11 56.42 28.98
C GLY A 147 -25.41 56.16 29.73
N ARG A 148 -25.36 55.29 30.70
CA ARG A 148 -26.44 55.05 31.66
C ARG A 148 -26.32 56.13 32.74
N SER A 149 -26.97 57.26 32.49
CA SER A 149 -27.22 58.25 33.56
C SER A 149 -28.24 57.66 34.55
N LEU A 150 -27.76 57.19 35.67
CA LEU A 150 -28.61 56.87 36.82
C LEU A 150 -28.98 58.20 37.50
N ARG A 151 -30.17 58.71 37.19
CA ARG A 151 -30.77 59.80 37.87
C ARG A 151 -31.30 59.26 39.17
N ALA A 152 -30.61 59.57 40.27
CA ALA A 152 -31.12 59.37 41.64
C ALA A 152 -32.28 60.32 41.87
N SER A 153 -33.49 59.77 41.97
CA SER A 153 -34.64 60.46 42.45
C SER A 153 -34.71 60.33 43.97
N ARG A 154 -34.44 61.41 44.64
CA ARG A 154 -34.63 61.58 46.08
C ARG A 154 -36.03 62.27 46.29
N SER A 155 -36.90 61.63 46.98
CA SER A 155 -38.13 62.25 47.59
C SER A 155 -38.31 61.67 48.99
N VAL A 156 -38.22 62.54 49.85
CA VAL A 156 -38.96 62.95 50.98
C VAL A 156 -39.81 61.85 51.63
#